data_97df0d6a7884fff7228ed100d06f98c7
#
_entry.id   97df0d6a7884fff7228ed100d06f98c7
#
_cell.length_a   1.000
_cell.length_b   1.000
_cell.length_c   1.000
_cell.angle_alpha   90.00
_cell.angle_beta   90.00
_cell.angle_gamma   90.00
#
_symmetry.space_group_name_H-M   'P 1'
#
loop_
_entity.id
_entity.type
_entity.pdbx_description
1 polymer ?
#
loop_
_entity_poly.entity_id
_entity_poly.type
_entity_poly.pdbx_seq_one_letter_code
_entity_poly.pdbx_strand_id
1 'polypeptide(L)'
;MFGIYGDPRATEHMSFDPRTRGDVQAIVARSIASAAADPRQEYALAVADTGHDGGRVIGFGRLALDPHQPRAATFGFALNPDVWGNGYGTETVRLLLTCAFQDLDLHRVWGARSPHNTASARTMHRAGLTEEGYIREHVQRGGPWSDSITHSILDHEYTATATE
;
A
#
# COMPACT_ATOMS: atom_id res chain seq x y z
N MET A 1 -1.03 12.93 6.18
CA MET A 1 -1.31 11.62 6.85
C MET A 1 -2.65 11.60 7.58
N PHE A 2 -2.97 12.55 8.49
CA PHE A 2 -4.26 12.52 9.21
C PHE A 2 -5.49 12.58 8.29
N GLY A 3 -5.46 13.37 7.21
CA GLY A 3 -6.53 13.40 6.20
C GLY A 3 -6.74 12.09 5.42
N ILE A 4 -5.94 11.05 5.69
CA ILE A 4 -6.07 9.70 5.15
C ILE A 4 -6.50 8.75 6.28
N TYR A 5 -5.67 8.60 7.30
CA TYR A 5 -5.93 7.65 8.40
C TYR A 5 -7.10 8.03 9.30
N GLY A 6 -7.44 9.32 9.38
CA GLY A 6 -8.58 9.82 10.15
C GLY A 6 -9.87 10.00 9.32
N ASP A 7 -9.82 9.83 8.00
CA ASP A 7 -11.00 9.95 7.14
C ASP A 7 -11.74 8.61 7.05
N PRO A 8 -13.03 8.57 7.45
CA PRO A 8 -13.84 7.34 7.38
C PRO A 8 -13.93 6.76 5.97
N ARG A 9 -13.96 7.61 4.92
CA ARG A 9 -14.00 7.14 3.51
C ARG A 9 -12.72 6.39 3.15
N ALA A 10 -11.56 6.93 3.53
CA ALA A 10 -10.26 6.31 3.24
C ALA A 10 -10.05 5.00 4.02
N THR A 11 -10.62 4.89 5.21
CA THR A 11 -10.46 3.73 6.09
C THR A 11 -11.57 2.69 5.99
N GLU A 12 -12.60 2.92 5.18
CA GLU A 12 -13.76 2.03 5.03
C GLU A 12 -13.37 0.57 4.79
N HIS A 13 -12.40 0.35 3.93
CA HIS A 13 -11.93 -0.99 3.52
C HIS A 13 -10.58 -1.40 4.15
N MET A 14 -10.10 -0.65 5.14
CA MET A 14 -8.85 -0.99 5.83
C MET A 14 -9.09 -1.93 7.01
N SER A 15 -8.01 -2.55 7.49
CA SER A 15 -8.01 -3.43 8.65
C SER A 15 -8.12 -2.71 9.99
N PHE A 16 -8.37 -1.41 10.00
CA PHE A 16 -8.45 -0.58 11.20
C PHE A 16 -9.49 0.54 11.04
N ASP A 17 -9.99 1.04 12.17
CA ASP A 17 -10.92 2.17 12.24
C ASP A 17 -10.20 3.52 12.05
N PRO A 18 -10.91 4.60 11.70
CA PRO A 18 -10.32 5.93 11.62
C PRO A 18 -9.48 6.25 12.86
N ARG A 19 -8.28 6.75 12.63
CA ARG A 19 -7.27 7.02 13.66
C ARG A 19 -7.37 8.45 14.19
N THR A 20 -7.08 8.62 15.47
CA THR A 20 -6.92 9.95 16.07
C THR A 20 -5.61 10.60 15.57
N ARG A 21 -5.47 11.92 15.79
CA ARG A 21 -4.21 12.64 15.48
C ARG A 21 -3.03 12.05 16.25
N GLY A 22 -3.22 11.67 17.50
CA GLY A 22 -2.19 11.03 18.32
C GLY A 22 -1.74 9.69 17.75
N ASP A 23 -2.69 8.85 17.30
CA ASP A 23 -2.36 7.57 16.65
C ASP A 23 -1.55 7.80 15.38
N VAL A 24 -1.94 8.77 14.55
CA VAL A 24 -1.22 9.08 13.32
C VAL A 24 0.19 9.60 13.59
N GLN A 25 0.38 10.44 14.63
CA GLN A 25 1.71 10.87 15.05
C GLN A 25 2.58 9.69 15.48
N ALA A 26 2.03 8.76 16.26
CA ALA A 26 2.74 7.55 16.69
C ALA A 26 3.08 6.64 15.48
N ILE A 27 2.19 6.51 14.48
CA ILE A 27 2.45 5.77 13.25
C ILE A 27 3.62 6.39 12.48
N VAL A 28 3.61 7.70 12.28
CA VAL A 28 4.69 8.42 11.57
C VAL A 28 6.02 8.27 12.31
N ALA A 29 6.03 8.42 13.64
CA ALA A 29 7.24 8.25 14.42
C ALA A 29 7.83 6.83 14.29
N ARG A 30 6.98 5.78 14.33
CA ARG A 30 7.43 4.41 14.08
C ARG A 30 7.98 4.21 12.66
N SER A 31 7.32 4.79 11.66
CA SER A 31 7.80 4.71 10.27
C SER A 31 9.17 5.37 10.10
N ILE A 32 9.41 6.50 10.76
CA ILE A 32 10.72 7.18 10.75
C ILE A 32 11.77 6.30 11.43
N ALA A 33 11.45 5.72 12.59
CA ALA A 33 12.36 4.81 13.31
C ALA A 33 12.66 3.56 12.46
N SER A 34 11.65 2.96 11.83
CA SER A 34 11.82 1.79 10.94
C SER A 34 12.67 2.13 9.71
N ALA A 35 12.58 3.34 9.19
CA ALA A 35 13.39 3.78 8.05
C ALA A 35 14.89 3.86 8.38
N ALA A 36 15.25 4.06 9.66
CA ALA A 36 16.63 4.10 10.14
C ALA A 36 17.15 2.73 10.65
N ALA A 37 16.32 1.70 10.62
CA ALA A 37 16.72 0.36 11.09
C ALA A 37 17.69 -0.32 10.10
N ASP A 38 18.62 -1.10 10.65
CA ASP A 38 19.55 -1.93 9.87
C ASP A 38 19.56 -3.36 10.46
N PRO A 39 19.11 -4.39 9.72
CA PRO A 39 18.53 -4.28 8.37
C PRO A 39 17.12 -3.66 8.36
N ARG A 40 16.83 -2.88 7.35
CA ARG A 40 15.51 -2.27 7.14
C ARG A 40 14.51 -3.33 6.65
N GLN A 41 13.41 -3.49 7.37
CA GLN A 41 12.36 -4.48 7.06
C GLN A 41 11.09 -3.85 6.49
N GLU A 42 10.93 -2.54 6.61
CA GLU A 42 9.74 -1.84 6.15
C GLU A 42 10.09 -0.52 5.45
N TYR A 43 9.45 -0.30 4.32
CA TYR A 43 9.56 0.91 3.49
C TYR A 43 8.20 1.61 3.49
N ALA A 44 7.98 2.48 4.47
CA ALA A 44 6.80 3.35 4.53
C ALA A 44 7.15 4.69 3.87
N LEU A 45 6.47 5.00 2.76
CA LEU A 45 6.78 6.12 1.88
C LEU A 45 5.58 7.07 1.80
N ALA A 46 5.84 8.37 1.83
CA ALA A 46 4.83 9.36 1.53
C ALA A 46 4.66 9.48 -0.01
N VAL A 47 3.40 9.53 -0.45
CA VAL A 47 3.07 9.86 -1.83
C VAL A 47 2.78 11.35 -1.90
N ALA A 48 3.56 12.07 -2.71
CA ALA A 48 3.42 13.50 -2.89
C ALA A 48 3.01 13.83 -4.32
N ASP A 49 2.06 14.76 -4.46
CA ASP A 49 1.77 15.40 -5.73
C ASP A 49 2.81 16.51 -5.96
N THR A 50 3.68 16.31 -6.94
CA THR A 50 4.78 17.25 -7.26
C THR A 50 4.36 18.39 -8.18
N GLY A 51 3.13 18.37 -8.70
CA GLY A 51 2.59 19.44 -9.57
C GLY A 51 2.27 20.76 -8.86
N HIS A 52 2.44 20.83 -7.54
CA HIS A 52 2.24 22.04 -6.73
C HIS A 52 3.51 22.42 -5.97
N ASP A 53 3.77 23.73 -5.81
CA ASP A 53 4.92 24.23 -5.07
C ASP A 53 5.10 23.56 -3.70
N GLY A 54 6.24 22.90 -3.53
CA GLY A 54 6.61 22.21 -2.28
C GLY A 54 6.08 20.78 -2.10
N GLY A 55 5.30 20.25 -3.03
CA GLY A 55 4.75 18.89 -2.99
C GLY A 55 3.71 18.68 -1.88
N ARG A 56 2.47 18.40 -2.22
CA ARG A 56 1.42 18.06 -1.26
C ARG A 56 1.40 16.55 -1.00
N VAL A 57 1.53 16.11 0.26
CA VAL A 57 1.31 14.70 0.60
C VAL A 57 -0.14 14.31 0.38
N ILE A 58 -0.38 13.44 -0.58
CA ILE A 58 -1.70 12.95 -1.01
C ILE A 58 -1.98 11.52 -0.60
N GLY A 59 -0.96 10.79 -0.14
CA GLY A 59 -1.10 9.38 0.19
C GLY A 59 0.10 8.80 0.91
N PHE A 60 0.05 7.49 1.07
CA PHE A 60 1.20 6.69 1.47
C PHE A 60 1.23 5.36 0.71
N GLY A 61 2.43 4.82 0.57
CA GLY A 61 2.71 3.48 0.10
C GLY A 61 3.61 2.76 1.09
N ARG A 62 3.49 1.45 1.17
CA ARG A 62 4.26 0.61 2.10
C ARG A 62 4.68 -0.68 1.42
N LEU A 63 5.93 -1.06 1.63
CA LEU A 63 6.44 -2.41 1.43
C LEU A 63 6.93 -2.93 2.78
N ALA A 64 6.58 -4.16 3.12
CA ALA A 64 7.12 -4.86 4.29
C ALA A 64 7.65 -6.21 3.85
N LEU A 65 8.95 -6.44 4.10
CA LEU A 65 9.61 -7.69 3.77
C LEU A 65 9.00 -8.83 4.57
N ASP A 66 8.82 -9.97 3.93
CA ASP A 66 8.29 -11.15 4.59
C ASP A 66 9.39 -11.77 5.48
N PRO A 67 9.17 -11.95 6.79
CA PRO A 67 10.18 -12.48 7.69
C PRO A 67 10.47 -13.97 7.47
N HIS A 68 9.62 -14.68 6.72
CA HIS A 68 9.71 -16.12 6.50
C HIS A 68 10.05 -16.50 5.05
N GLN A 69 9.82 -15.58 4.10
CA GLN A 69 10.04 -15.82 2.69
C GLN A 69 11.07 -14.80 2.15
N PRO A 70 12.30 -15.26 1.86
CA PRO A 70 13.31 -14.37 1.30
C PRO A 70 12.85 -13.82 -0.06
N ARG A 71 13.20 -12.57 -0.34
CA ARG A 71 12.84 -11.86 -1.56
C ARG A 71 11.33 -11.72 -1.78
N ALA A 72 10.53 -11.74 -0.71
CA ALA A 72 9.10 -11.48 -0.77
C ALA A 72 8.73 -10.28 0.10
N ALA A 73 7.69 -9.54 -0.30
CA ALA A 73 7.13 -8.46 0.49
C ALA A 73 5.61 -8.37 0.35
N THR A 74 4.98 -7.88 1.39
CA THR A 74 3.61 -7.36 1.31
C THR A 74 3.65 -5.88 0.94
N PHE A 75 2.63 -5.42 0.20
CA PHE A 75 2.45 -4.01 -0.06
C PHE A 75 1.09 -3.51 0.44
N GLY A 76 1.02 -2.20 0.67
CA GLY A 76 -0.22 -1.51 0.97
C GLY A 76 -0.13 -0.06 0.53
N PHE A 77 -1.26 0.54 0.23
CA PHE A 77 -1.35 1.95 -0.14
C PHE A 77 -2.69 2.56 0.27
N ALA A 78 -2.68 3.85 0.50
CA ALA A 78 -3.90 4.63 0.60
C ALA A 78 -3.68 6.07 0.17
N LEU A 79 -4.71 6.66 -0.41
CA LEU A 79 -4.72 8.04 -0.87
C LEU A 79 -5.82 8.83 -0.18
N ASN A 80 -5.59 10.13 -0.03
CA ASN A 80 -6.63 11.06 0.36
C ASN A 80 -7.82 10.93 -0.60
N PRO A 81 -9.05 10.78 -0.10
CA PRO A 81 -10.24 10.68 -0.93
C PRO A 81 -10.42 11.82 -1.95
N ASP A 82 -9.95 13.01 -1.63
CA ASP A 82 -10.08 14.19 -2.49
C ASP A 82 -9.28 14.10 -3.80
N VAL A 83 -8.34 13.14 -3.90
CA VAL A 83 -7.54 12.91 -5.11
C VAL A 83 -7.87 11.60 -5.82
N TRP A 84 -8.90 10.89 -5.39
CA TRP A 84 -9.31 9.66 -6.06
C TRP A 84 -9.78 9.90 -7.50
N GLY A 85 -9.72 8.87 -8.34
CA GLY A 85 -10.15 8.94 -9.72
C GLY A 85 -9.12 9.50 -10.71
N ASN A 86 -7.99 10.05 -10.24
CA ASN A 86 -6.97 10.72 -11.07
C ASN A 86 -5.77 9.82 -11.44
N GLY A 87 -5.86 8.51 -11.19
CA GLY A 87 -4.76 7.59 -11.56
C GLY A 87 -3.67 7.42 -10.50
N TYR A 88 -3.56 8.29 -9.51
CA TYR A 88 -2.53 8.27 -8.47
C TYR A 88 -2.38 6.93 -7.73
N GLY A 89 -3.48 6.17 -7.54
CA GLY A 89 -3.43 4.85 -6.94
C GLY A 89 -2.61 3.86 -7.77
N THR A 90 -2.85 3.83 -9.07
CA THR A 90 -2.10 2.96 -9.99
C THR A 90 -0.64 3.37 -10.08
N GLU A 91 -0.36 4.67 -10.15
CA GLU A 91 0.99 5.21 -10.14
C GLU A 91 1.72 4.85 -8.83
N THR A 92 1.07 5.05 -7.68
CA THR A 92 1.63 4.66 -6.37
C THR A 92 2.02 3.19 -6.33
N VAL A 93 1.13 2.29 -6.79
CA VAL A 93 1.44 0.85 -6.81
C VAL A 93 2.60 0.56 -7.76
N ARG A 94 2.65 1.16 -8.95
CA ARG A 94 3.76 1.00 -9.89
C ARG A 94 5.10 1.46 -9.30
N LEU A 95 5.14 2.60 -8.60
CA LEU A 95 6.34 3.07 -7.92
C LEU A 95 6.80 2.11 -6.81
N LEU A 96 5.86 1.53 -6.04
CA LEU A 96 6.18 0.50 -5.07
C LEU A 96 6.76 -0.76 -5.73
N LEU A 97 6.22 -1.18 -6.87
CA LEU A 97 6.73 -2.33 -7.63
C LEU A 97 8.12 -2.04 -8.22
N THR A 98 8.37 -0.80 -8.69
CA THR A 98 9.71 -0.39 -9.12
C THR A 98 10.72 -0.51 -7.98
N CYS A 99 10.39 0.06 -6.81
CA CYS A 99 11.23 -0.07 -5.62
C CYS A 99 11.47 -1.56 -5.24
N ALA A 100 10.41 -2.36 -5.27
CA ALA A 100 10.49 -3.77 -4.90
C ALA A 100 11.42 -4.58 -5.82
N PHE A 101 11.28 -4.42 -7.13
CA PHE A 101 11.99 -5.27 -8.10
C PHE A 101 13.32 -4.70 -8.55
N GLN A 102 13.45 -3.37 -8.64
CA GLN A 102 14.69 -2.74 -9.13
C GLN A 102 15.66 -2.37 -8.00
N ASP A 103 15.14 -1.88 -6.86
CA ASP A 103 16.00 -1.42 -5.77
C ASP A 103 16.25 -2.52 -4.73
N LEU A 104 15.24 -3.39 -4.47
CA LEU A 104 15.29 -4.39 -3.40
C LEU A 104 15.48 -5.83 -3.92
N ASP A 105 15.56 -6.05 -5.23
CA ASP A 105 15.72 -7.36 -5.87
C ASP A 105 14.73 -8.42 -5.34
N LEU A 106 13.47 -8.02 -5.12
CA LEU A 106 12.46 -8.96 -4.65
C LEU A 106 12.00 -9.88 -5.79
N HIS A 107 11.56 -11.08 -5.43
CA HIS A 107 10.97 -12.05 -6.36
C HIS A 107 9.44 -11.93 -6.41
N ARG A 108 8.80 -11.60 -5.27
CA ARG A 108 7.34 -11.59 -5.15
C ARG A 108 6.85 -10.40 -4.32
N VAL A 109 5.85 -9.71 -4.84
CA VAL A 109 5.12 -8.68 -4.10
C VAL A 109 3.64 -9.04 -4.08
N TRP A 110 3.03 -9.01 -2.90
CA TRP A 110 1.62 -9.36 -2.76
C TRP A 110 0.89 -8.44 -1.77
N GLY A 111 -0.42 -8.37 -1.93
CA GLY A 111 -1.29 -7.63 -1.02
C GLY A 111 -2.70 -8.18 -1.03
N ALA A 112 -3.49 -7.76 -0.05
CA ALA A 112 -4.88 -8.19 0.08
C ALA A 112 -5.80 -6.98 0.17
N ARG A 113 -7.02 -7.15 -0.32
CA ARG A 113 -8.09 -6.14 -0.25
C ARG A 113 -9.38 -6.75 0.30
N SER A 114 -10.27 -5.90 0.81
CA SER A 114 -11.65 -6.30 1.03
C SER A 114 -12.31 -6.71 -0.30
N PRO A 115 -13.14 -7.77 -0.33
CA PRO A 115 -13.91 -8.14 -1.53
C PRO A 115 -14.77 -6.99 -2.06
N HIS A 116 -15.22 -6.10 -1.19
CA HIS A 116 -16.06 -4.94 -1.54
C HIS A 116 -15.26 -3.75 -2.11
N ASN A 117 -13.93 -3.73 -1.98
CA ASN A 117 -13.08 -2.66 -2.49
C ASN A 117 -12.76 -2.86 -3.99
N THR A 118 -13.73 -2.57 -4.84
CA THR A 118 -13.56 -2.68 -6.30
C THR A 118 -12.59 -1.64 -6.87
N ALA A 119 -12.41 -0.50 -6.20
CA ALA A 119 -11.44 0.52 -6.62
C ALA A 119 -10.02 0.00 -6.47
N SER A 120 -9.69 -0.64 -5.34
CA SER A 120 -8.39 -1.29 -5.13
C SER A 120 -8.17 -2.43 -6.11
N ALA A 121 -9.20 -3.24 -6.42
CA ALA A 121 -9.10 -4.29 -7.43
C ALA A 121 -8.67 -3.74 -8.80
N ARG A 122 -9.35 -2.69 -9.28
CA ARG A 122 -8.99 -2.03 -10.54
C ARG A 122 -7.59 -1.44 -10.53
N THR A 123 -7.18 -0.84 -9.41
CA THR A 123 -5.84 -0.28 -9.23
C THR A 123 -4.76 -1.35 -9.35
N MET A 124 -4.90 -2.45 -8.62
CA MET A 124 -3.95 -3.57 -8.63
C MET A 124 -3.87 -4.24 -10.00
N HIS A 125 -5.02 -4.49 -10.63
CA HIS A 125 -5.06 -5.05 -11.99
C HIS A 125 -4.36 -4.13 -13.01
N ARG A 126 -4.61 -2.80 -12.96
CA ARG A 126 -3.95 -1.83 -13.86
C ARG A 126 -2.45 -1.69 -13.60
N ALA A 127 -2.00 -2.03 -12.41
CA ALA A 127 -0.59 -2.07 -12.06
C ALA A 127 0.09 -3.41 -12.42
N GLY A 128 -0.66 -4.37 -12.97
CA GLY A 128 -0.14 -5.65 -13.45
C GLY A 128 -0.25 -6.81 -12.45
N LEU A 129 -0.89 -6.61 -11.29
CA LEU A 129 -1.05 -7.70 -10.33
C LEU A 129 -2.17 -8.66 -10.74
N THR A 130 -1.92 -9.95 -10.51
CA THR A 130 -2.87 -11.05 -10.71
C THR A 130 -3.64 -11.32 -9.43
N GLU A 131 -4.96 -11.53 -9.52
CA GLU A 131 -5.77 -12.04 -8.43
C GLU A 131 -5.50 -13.54 -8.24
N GLU A 132 -5.08 -13.95 -7.02
CA GLU A 132 -4.68 -15.32 -6.75
C GLU A 132 -5.69 -16.11 -5.94
N GLY A 133 -6.48 -15.46 -5.10
CA GLY A 133 -7.39 -16.21 -4.27
C GLY A 133 -8.17 -15.41 -3.25
N TYR A 134 -9.10 -16.12 -2.63
CA TYR A 134 -10.00 -15.65 -1.62
C TYR A 134 -9.64 -16.25 -0.27
N ILE A 135 -9.45 -15.41 0.73
CA ILE A 135 -9.14 -15.82 2.11
C ILE A 135 -10.35 -15.51 2.97
N ARG A 136 -10.96 -16.55 3.50
CA ARG A 136 -12.10 -16.40 4.42
C ARG A 136 -11.61 -15.97 5.80
N GLU A 137 -12.35 -15.07 6.44
CA GLU A 137 -12.12 -14.63 7.82
C GLU A 137 -10.67 -14.21 8.07
N HIS A 138 -10.11 -13.41 7.14
CA HIS A 138 -8.70 -13.00 7.14
C HIS A 138 -8.41 -11.85 8.09
N VAL A 139 -9.34 -10.91 8.23
CA VAL A 139 -9.12 -9.67 8.98
C VAL A 139 -10.24 -9.48 9.99
N GLN A 140 -9.88 -9.19 11.25
CA GLN A 140 -10.83 -8.77 12.27
C GLN A 140 -10.64 -7.27 12.55
N ARG A 141 -11.72 -6.49 12.42
CA ARG A 141 -11.75 -5.06 12.68
C ARG A 141 -12.91 -4.74 13.63
N GLY A 142 -12.62 -4.71 14.92
CA GLY A 142 -13.58 -4.27 15.96
C GLY A 142 -14.91 -5.02 16.04
N GLY A 143 -15.09 -6.13 15.30
CA GLY A 143 -16.34 -6.84 15.12
C GLY A 143 -16.14 -8.22 14.52
N PRO A 144 -17.03 -8.67 13.59
CA PRO A 144 -16.90 -9.95 12.91
C PRO A 144 -15.65 -10.00 12.02
N TRP A 145 -15.19 -11.20 11.75
CA TRP A 145 -14.15 -11.48 10.78
C TRP A 145 -14.60 -11.10 9.36
N SER A 146 -13.70 -10.59 8.58
CA SER A 146 -13.92 -10.19 7.19
C SER A 146 -12.99 -10.95 6.25
N ASP A 147 -13.50 -11.25 5.07
CA ASP A 147 -12.77 -11.94 4.03
C ASP A 147 -11.84 -10.99 3.27
N SER A 148 -10.88 -11.56 2.55
CA SER A 148 -9.97 -10.81 1.69
C SER A 148 -9.78 -11.51 0.35
N ILE A 149 -9.39 -10.74 -0.66
CA ILE A 149 -8.92 -11.23 -1.95
C ILE A 149 -7.46 -10.82 -2.10
N THR A 150 -6.59 -11.81 -2.39
CA THR A 150 -5.15 -11.60 -2.58
C THR A 150 -4.81 -11.31 -4.03
N HIS A 151 -3.84 -10.45 -4.22
CA HIS A 151 -3.22 -10.12 -5.50
C HIS A 151 -1.71 -10.16 -5.36
N SER A 152 -1.02 -10.60 -6.40
CA SER A 152 0.43 -10.61 -6.43
C SER A 152 0.98 -10.33 -7.81
N ILE A 153 2.29 -10.11 -7.86
CA ILE A 153 3.08 -10.06 -9.07
C ILE A 153 4.48 -10.62 -8.77
N LEU A 154 5.05 -11.32 -9.74
CA LEU A 154 6.38 -11.91 -9.68
C LEU A 154 7.38 -11.07 -10.50
N ASP A 155 8.67 -11.18 -10.19
CA ASP A 155 9.73 -10.41 -10.83
C ASP A 155 9.74 -10.56 -12.36
N HIS A 156 9.55 -11.79 -12.86
CA HIS A 156 9.52 -12.08 -14.29
C HIS A 156 8.24 -11.63 -15.01
N GLU A 157 7.19 -11.27 -14.26
CA GLU A 157 5.94 -10.68 -14.78
C GLU A 157 6.02 -9.15 -14.81
N TYR A 158 6.94 -8.58 -14.02
CA TYR A 158 7.09 -7.13 -13.91
C TYR A 158 7.74 -6.56 -15.17
N THR A 159 7.00 -5.69 -15.85
CA THR A 159 7.53 -4.89 -16.95
C THR A 159 7.72 -3.46 -16.45
N ALA A 160 8.96 -3.00 -16.39
CA ALA A 160 9.24 -1.62 -16.02
C ALA A 160 8.48 -0.68 -16.98
N THR A 161 7.52 0.05 -16.46
CA THR A 161 6.88 1.13 -17.21
C THR A 161 7.92 2.25 -17.31
N ALA A 162 8.39 2.57 -18.52
CA ALA A 162 9.22 3.75 -18.71
C ALA A 162 8.47 4.96 -18.13
N THR A 163 9.08 5.60 -17.14
CA THR A 163 8.61 6.90 -16.63
C THR A 163 9.00 7.91 -17.72
N GLU A 164 8.00 8.34 -18.51
CA GLU A 164 8.16 9.52 -19.38
C GLU A 164 8.24 10.78 -18.55
#